data_ec4fd910abe951353eafb625dc685bf4
#
_entry.id   ec4fd910abe951353eafb625dc685bf4
#
_cell.length_a   1.000
_cell.length_b   1.000
_cell.length_c   1.000
_cell.angle_alpha   90.00
_cell.angle_beta   90.00
_cell.angle_gamma   90.00
#
_symmetry.space_group_name_H-M   'P 1'
#
loop_
_entity.id
_entity.type
_entity.pdbx_description
1 polymer ?
#
loop_
_entity_poly.entity_id
_entity_poly.type
_entity_poly.pdbx_seq_one_letter_code
_entity_poly.pdbx_strand_id
1 'polypeptide(L)'
;MKNFTLIKESKEWIEFNNYYMSYNIFDQLDFFRLEDIHTNILKSIFIKDNPYNLGTFPLKRLLELLISKDNSKVKINIKELDKYEIENLYVYSQVVLDKNNKLDLLIEFTINNKKYNIILENKLLSTEHDNQCQRYYNYYKEENNKDTNYIFVFLSLEKEPNFIEVDKYICINYQELIDSVIEPCNNKYNTKINNIISLDCYLSSFTKLFDYIGLSNEKITIPITKYGKELTQNLEQKYGDLLVDILKNNNEFYKENKKILLIYYYNIYKLSYDNETKNLIKKEILKIKCTFNGINYSFKQCSLKIIEYLFNNKVIKDNNDLIKLNKCLLDKNYLIATTNIENVKHKECYTNNDKTIGKILLNNNELYYYNDNVNYDELKYFVLNINKEFNNILDGIVEIY
;
A
#
# COMPACT_ATOMS: atom_id res chain seq x y z
N MET A 1 -24.67 26.11 5.75
CA MET A 1 -23.31 26.73 5.80
C MET A 1 -22.75 26.83 7.23
N LYS A 2 -23.49 27.28 8.26
CA LYS A 2 -22.96 27.45 9.64
C LYS A 2 -22.34 26.17 10.27
N ASN A 3 -22.87 24.98 9.99
CA ASN A 3 -22.42 23.75 10.63
C ASN A 3 -21.03 23.25 10.12
N PHE A 4 -20.65 23.56 8.89
CA PHE A 4 -19.37 23.09 8.31
C PHE A 4 -18.17 23.92 8.76
N THR A 5 -18.38 25.22 9.02
CA THR A 5 -17.36 26.09 9.62
C THR A 5 -16.97 25.58 11.01
N LEU A 6 -17.97 25.13 11.79
CA LEU A 6 -17.75 24.57 13.13
C LEU A 6 -16.88 23.30 13.09
N ILE A 7 -17.01 22.46 12.06
CA ILE A 7 -16.13 21.29 11.90
C ILE A 7 -14.71 21.74 11.65
N LYS A 8 -14.46 22.61 10.65
CA LYS A 8 -13.11 23.07 10.29
C LYS A 8 -12.36 23.72 11.44
N GLU A 9 -13.06 24.41 12.31
CA GLU A 9 -12.50 25.13 13.47
C GLU A 9 -12.42 24.24 14.71
N SER A 10 -12.96 23.03 14.67
CA SER A 10 -12.93 22.13 15.83
C SER A 10 -11.53 21.53 16.05
N LYS A 11 -11.21 21.33 17.34
CA LYS A 11 -9.96 20.69 17.74
C LYS A 11 -9.81 19.30 17.09
N GLU A 12 -10.88 18.51 17.09
CA GLU A 12 -10.89 17.14 16.58
C GLU A 12 -10.58 17.09 15.08
N TRP A 13 -11.14 18.00 14.29
CA TRP A 13 -10.86 18.11 12.87
C TRP A 13 -9.43 18.57 12.60
N ILE A 14 -8.97 19.59 13.33
CA ILE A 14 -7.63 20.14 13.17
C ILE A 14 -6.57 19.08 13.50
N GLU A 15 -6.74 18.34 14.60
CA GLU A 15 -5.83 17.27 14.99
C GLU A 15 -5.82 16.12 13.98
N PHE A 16 -7.01 15.68 13.54
CA PHE A 16 -7.15 14.66 12.51
C PHE A 16 -6.48 15.09 11.20
N ASN A 17 -6.81 16.28 10.71
CA ASN A 17 -6.24 16.82 9.48
C ASN A 17 -4.72 16.97 9.57
N ASN A 18 -4.20 17.50 10.66
CA ASN A 18 -2.77 17.66 10.85
C ASN A 18 -2.05 16.32 10.86
N TYR A 19 -2.60 15.30 11.51
CA TYR A 19 -1.99 13.97 11.55
C TYR A 19 -1.90 13.33 10.16
N TYR A 20 -2.97 13.36 9.38
CA TYR A 20 -3.02 12.70 8.07
C TYR A 20 -2.44 13.53 6.92
N MET A 21 -2.35 14.85 7.07
CA MET A 21 -1.89 15.76 6.00
C MET A 21 -0.53 16.39 6.26
N SER A 22 0.07 16.16 7.47
CA SER A 22 1.40 16.69 7.76
C SER A 22 2.49 15.91 7.03
N TYR A 23 3.61 16.59 6.79
CA TYR A 23 4.83 16.01 6.25
C TYR A 23 5.80 15.66 7.38
N ASN A 24 6.28 14.43 7.37
CA ASN A 24 7.39 14.00 8.24
C ASN A 24 8.69 13.82 7.45
N ILE A 25 9.76 13.34 8.10
CA ILE A 25 11.08 13.17 7.46
C ILE A 25 11.05 12.16 6.30
N PHE A 26 10.22 11.12 6.36
CA PHE A 26 10.08 10.14 5.28
C PHE A 26 9.48 10.76 4.04
N ASP A 27 8.54 11.71 4.23
CA ASP A 27 7.90 12.45 3.14
C ASP A 27 8.84 13.45 2.50
N GLN A 28 9.56 14.21 3.35
CA GLN A 28 10.50 15.23 2.88
C GLN A 28 11.62 14.65 2.02
N LEU A 29 12.04 13.42 2.32
CA LEU A 29 13.11 12.72 1.62
C LEU A 29 12.60 11.72 0.57
N ASP A 30 11.28 11.59 0.41
CA ASP A 30 10.62 10.60 -0.46
C ASP A 30 11.09 9.15 -0.20
N PHE A 31 11.42 8.85 1.06
CA PHE A 31 11.94 7.54 1.47
C PHE A 31 10.86 6.50 1.72
N PHE A 32 9.63 6.94 1.94
CA PHE A 32 8.54 6.03 2.33
C PHE A 32 8.30 4.92 1.30
N ARG A 33 8.51 5.17 0.01
CA ARG A 33 8.32 4.19 -1.07
C ARG A 33 9.42 3.13 -1.16
N LEU A 34 10.54 3.31 -0.48
CA LEU A 34 11.70 2.45 -0.58
C LEU A 34 11.61 1.29 0.42
N GLU A 35 11.32 0.09 -0.06
CA GLU A 35 11.22 -1.13 0.76
C GLU A 35 12.47 -1.38 1.60
N ASP A 36 13.64 -1.09 1.06
CA ASP A 36 14.93 -1.19 1.75
C ASP A 36 14.98 -0.31 3.02
N ILE A 37 14.34 0.86 2.99
CA ILE A 37 14.28 1.76 4.16
C ILE A 37 13.43 1.13 5.26
N HIS A 38 12.25 0.59 4.92
CA HIS A 38 11.42 -0.12 5.89
C HIS A 38 12.14 -1.33 6.48
N THR A 39 12.83 -2.10 5.64
CA THR A 39 13.64 -3.24 6.08
C THR A 39 14.75 -2.81 7.03
N ASN A 40 15.46 -1.71 6.74
CA ASN A 40 16.50 -1.19 7.63
C ASN A 40 15.95 -0.65 8.95
N ILE A 41 14.75 -0.06 8.95
CA ILE A 41 14.08 0.33 10.20
C ILE A 41 13.70 -0.90 11.00
N LEU A 42 13.13 -1.93 10.40
CA LEU A 42 12.82 -3.19 11.07
C LEU A 42 14.09 -3.82 11.65
N LYS A 43 15.20 -3.84 10.89
CA LYS A 43 16.49 -4.27 11.42
C LYS A 43 16.86 -3.46 12.67
N SER A 44 16.77 -2.14 12.64
CA SER A 44 17.13 -1.27 13.77
C SER A 44 16.27 -1.51 15.01
N ILE A 45 15.03 -1.98 14.82
CA ILE A 45 14.11 -2.33 15.91
C ILE A 45 14.49 -3.70 16.52
N PHE A 46 14.86 -4.67 15.69
CA PHE A 46 15.08 -6.06 16.12
C PHE A 46 16.48 -6.36 16.63
N ILE A 47 17.51 -5.55 16.37
CA ILE A 47 18.84 -5.76 16.94
C ILE A 47 18.79 -5.66 18.47
N LYS A 48 19.66 -6.44 19.16
CA LYS A 48 19.68 -6.47 20.64
C LYS A 48 19.97 -5.10 21.24
N ASP A 49 20.99 -4.44 20.71
CA ASP A 49 21.41 -3.10 21.16
C ASP A 49 20.71 -2.02 20.32
N ASN A 50 19.36 -2.14 20.21
CA ASN A 50 18.57 -1.20 19.41
C ASN A 50 18.55 0.21 20.02
N PRO A 51 18.42 1.25 19.18
CA PRO A 51 18.47 2.64 19.63
C PRO A 51 17.33 3.02 20.59
N TYR A 52 16.35 2.13 20.75
CA TYR A 52 15.18 2.31 21.61
C TYR A 52 15.35 1.67 23.01
N ASN A 53 16.50 1.05 23.30
CA ASN A 53 16.77 0.33 24.55
C ASN A 53 15.73 -0.77 24.89
N LEU A 54 15.22 -1.44 23.87
CA LEU A 54 14.18 -2.46 24.02
C LEU A 54 14.75 -3.88 24.17
N GLY A 55 16.07 -4.07 23.96
CA GLY A 55 16.70 -5.38 24.00
C GLY A 55 16.03 -6.36 23.04
N THR A 56 15.69 -7.56 23.52
CA THR A 56 15.02 -8.60 22.74
C THR A 56 13.49 -8.48 22.69
N PHE A 57 12.92 -7.47 23.35
CA PHE A 57 11.46 -7.29 23.43
C PHE A 57 10.78 -7.23 22.03
N PRO A 58 11.30 -6.50 21.03
CA PRO A 58 10.67 -6.47 19.72
C PRO A 58 10.59 -7.85 19.04
N LEU A 59 11.66 -8.64 19.14
CA LEU A 59 11.68 -9.99 18.59
C LEU A 59 10.71 -10.91 19.35
N LYS A 60 10.60 -10.77 20.67
CA LYS A 60 9.62 -11.51 21.46
C LYS A 60 8.21 -11.23 20.96
N ARG A 61 7.86 -9.95 20.72
CA ARG A 61 6.55 -9.54 20.18
C ARG A 61 6.31 -10.10 18.78
N LEU A 62 7.33 -10.11 17.90
CA LEU A 62 7.22 -10.73 16.59
C LEU A 62 6.96 -12.23 16.70
N LEU A 63 7.69 -12.94 17.55
CA LEU A 63 7.49 -14.38 17.75
C LEU A 63 6.09 -14.69 18.29
N GLU A 64 5.57 -13.90 19.23
CA GLU A 64 4.19 -14.03 19.73
C GLU A 64 3.17 -13.88 18.58
N LEU A 65 3.35 -12.90 17.68
CA LEU A 65 2.53 -12.72 16.49
C LEU A 65 2.62 -13.95 15.59
N LEU A 66 3.82 -14.41 15.26
CA LEU A 66 4.03 -15.55 14.35
C LEU A 66 3.45 -16.85 14.94
N ILE A 67 3.60 -17.09 16.24
CA ILE A 67 2.99 -18.23 16.95
C ILE A 67 1.46 -18.18 16.87
N SER A 68 0.88 -16.99 17.03
CA SER A 68 -0.58 -16.82 16.95
C SER A 68 -1.14 -17.09 15.55
N LYS A 69 -0.31 -16.86 14.52
CA LYS A 69 -0.67 -17.12 13.12
C LYS A 69 -0.53 -18.60 12.73
N ASP A 70 0.64 -19.20 13.01
CA ASP A 70 0.90 -20.60 12.70
C ASP A 70 2.02 -21.17 13.60
N ASN A 71 1.61 -21.71 14.73
CA ASN A 71 2.54 -22.31 15.69
C ASN A 71 3.31 -23.52 15.10
N SER A 72 2.73 -24.23 14.14
CA SER A 72 3.36 -25.41 13.54
C SER A 72 4.63 -25.07 12.75
N LYS A 73 4.65 -23.88 12.13
CA LYS A 73 5.80 -23.37 11.37
C LYS A 73 6.86 -22.73 12.28
N VAL A 74 6.47 -22.13 13.41
CA VAL A 74 7.41 -21.47 14.32
C VAL A 74 8.19 -22.48 15.18
N LYS A 75 7.55 -23.57 15.60
CA LYS A 75 8.13 -24.63 16.44
C LYS A 75 8.69 -24.13 17.79
N ILE A 76 8.23 -22.99 18.26
CA ILE A 76 8.46 -22.43 19.57
C ILE A 76 7.11 -22.35 20.27
N ASN A 77 7.00 -22.88 21.45
CA ASN A 77 5.77 -22.75 22.21
C ASN A 77 5.82 -21.48 23.08
N ILE A 78 4.67 -20.86 23.30
CA ILE A 78 4.56 -19.61 24.06
C ILE A 78 5.17 -19.71 25.46
N LYS A 79 5.04 -20.88 26.11
CA LYS A 79 5.63 -21.13 27.43
C LYS A 79 7.17 -21.16 27.39
N GLU A 80 7.76 -21.64 26.28
CA GLU A 80 9.21 -21.58 26.09
C GLU A 80 9.67 -20.13 25.90
N LEU A 81 8.93 -19.35 25.12
CA LEU A 81 9.21 -17.95 24.88
C LEU A 81 9.12 -17.12 26.18
N ASP A 82 8.25 -17.50 27.12
CA ASP A 82 8.12 -16.84 28.42
C ASP A 82 9.20 -17.29 29.43
N LYS A 83 9.64 -18.53 29.32
CA LYS A 83 10.55 -19.16 30.28
C LYS A 83 12.02 -18.89 29.98
N TYR A 84 12.41 -18.86 28.71
CA TYR A 84 13.79 -18.78 28.26
C TYR A 84 14.10 -17.43 27.65
N GLU A 85 15.30 -16.92 27.85
CA GLU A 85 15.79 -15.71 27.20
C GLU A 85 16.15 -15.99 25.74
N ILE A 86 16.07 -14.93 24.93
CA ILE A 86 16.57 -14.92 23.56
C ILE A 86 18.05 -14.58 23.63
N GLU A 87 18.88 -15.49 23.17
CA GLU A 87 20.33 -15.37 23.16
C GLU A 87 20.86 -15.33 21.72
N ASN A 88 22.12 -14.92 21.54
CA ASN A 88 22.83 -14.91 20.26
C ASN A 88 22.01 -14.29 19.13
N LEU A 89 21.40 -13.12 19.42
CA LEU A 89 20.56 -12.39 18.46
C LEU A 89 21.42 -11.58 17.50
N TYR A 90 21.33 -11.93 16.23
CA TYR A 90 21.94 -11.21 15.10
C TYR A 90 20.87 -10.89 14.06
N VAL A 91 20.93 -9.67 13.49
CA VAL A 91 19.95 -9.20 12.50
C VAL A 91 20.66 -8.58 11.31
N TYR A 92 20.39 -9.11 10.14
CA TYR A 92 21.02 -8.69 8.89
C TYR A 92 19.94 -8.23 7.92
N SER A 93 20.16 -7.11 7.26
CA SER A 93 19.31 -6.66 6.13
C SER A 93 20.04 -6.83 4.81
N GLN A 94 19.29 -7.06 3.73
CA GLN A 94 19.80 -7.13 2.37
C GLN A 94 20.89 -8.20 2.19
N VAL A 95 20.63 -9.41 2.71
CA VAL A 95 21.57 -10.52 2.74
C VAL A 95 21.70 -11.14 1.34
N VAL A 96 22.88 -11.10 0.78
CA VAL A 96 23.18 -11.75 -0.52
C VAL A 96 23.38 -13.25 -0.27
N LEU A 97 22.49 -14.09 -0.74
CA LEU A 97 22.57 -15.54 -0.64
C LEU A 97 23.43 -16.10 -1.79
N ASP A 98 23.20 -15.59 -2.99
CA ASP A 98 23.96 -15.90 -4.20
C ASP A 98 23.86 -14.73 -5.20
N LYS A 99 24.34 -14.92 -6.46
CA LYS A 99 24.37 -13.85 -7.49
C LYS A 99 23.00 -13.25 -7.80
N ASN A 100 21.90 -13.99 -7.57
CA ASN A 100 20.55 -13.63 -7.99
C ASN A 100 19.56 -13.52 -6.82
N ASN A 101 19.99 -13.87 -5.60
CA ASN A 101 19.14 -13.95 -4.43
C ASN A 101 19.62 -13.00 -3.34
N LYS A 102 18.79 -12.02 -3.01
CA LYS A 102 19.04 -11.04 -1.98
C LYS A 102 17.83 -11.00 -1.05
N LEU A 103 18.00 -11.51 0.15
CA LEU A 103 16.96 -11.57 1.18
C LEU A 103 16.85 -10.23 1.91
N ASP A 104 15.63 -9.78 2.16
CA ASP A 104 15.40 -8.51 2.83
C ASP A 104 15.88 -8.50 4.28
N LEU A 105 15.45 -9.46 5.11
CA LEU A 105 15.81 -9.51 6.52
C LEU A 105 16.04 -10.95 6.99
N LEU A 106 17.19 -11.17 7.61
CA LEU A 106 17.54 -12.41 8.32
C LEU A 106 17.71 -12.10 9.81
N ILE A 107 16.99 -12.85 10.66
CA ILE A 107 17.12 -12.76 12.13
C ILE A 107 17.53 -14.12 12.65
N GLU A 108 18.73 -14.20 13.22
CA GLU A 108 19.29 -15.40 13.82
C GLU A 108 19.27 -15.27 15.35
N PHE A 109 18.84 -16.30 16.04
CA PHE A 109 18.78 -16.30 17.50
C PHE A 109 18.72 -17.72 18.07
N THR A 110 18.90 -17.81 19.40
CA THR A 110 18.85 -19.05 20.17
C THR A 110 17.82 -18.93 21.29
N ILE A 111 16.98 -19.94 21.47
CA ILE A 111 16.10 -20.12 22.62
C ILE A 111 16.26 -21.54 23.15
N ASN A 112 16.51 -21.72 24.44
CA ASN A 112 16.66 -23.04 25.05
C ASN A 112 17.63 -23.96 24.29
N ASN A 113 18.81 -23.43 23.93
CA ASN A 113 19.88 -24.09 23.19
C ASN A 113 19.47 -24.54 21.75
N LYS A 114 18.32 -24.13 21.24
CA LYS A 114 17.89 -24.39 19.86
C LYS A 114 18.11 -23.15 19.00
N LYS A 115 18.68 -23.34 17.83
CA LYS A 115 18.91 -22.26 16.85
C LYS A 115 17.68 -22.03 15.98
N TYR A 116 17.39 -20.76 15.71
CA TYR A 116 16.29 -20.33 14.87
C TYR A 116 16.75 -19.22 13.91
N ASN A 117 16.29 -19.30 12.68
CA ASN A 117 16.48 -18.26 11.68
C ASN A 117 15.13 -17.84 11.13
N ILE A 118 14.79 -16.56 11.26
CA ILE A 118 13.64 -15.96 10.55
C ILE A 118 14.14 -15.41 9.23
N ILE A 119 13.55 -15.90 8.15
CA ILE A 119 13.75 -15.46 6.76
C ILE A 119 12.54 -14.61 6.38
N LEU A 120 12.71 -13.28 6.34
CA LEU A 120 11.62 -12.35 6.10
C LEU A 120 11.79 -11.65 4.75
N GLU A 121 10.80 -11.80 3.90
CA GLU A 121 10.59 -11.01 2.68
C GLU A 121 9.59 -9.89 2.96
N ASN A 122 9.95 -8.67 2.56
CA ASN A 122 9.19 -7.45 2.83
C ASN A 122 8.68 -6.83 1.53
N LYS A 123 7.36 -6.68 1.41
CA LYS A 123 6.69 -6.04 0.27
C LYS A 123 5.74 -4.94 0.76
N LEU A 124 6.07 -3.69 0.49
CA LEU A 124 5.23 -2.57 0.86
C LEU A 124 4.29 -2.15 -0.29
N LEU A 125 4.85 -1.72 -1.41
CA LEU A 125 4.10 -1.24 -2.58
C LEU A 125 4.27 -2.14 -3.81
N SER A 126 5.07 -3.19 -3.70
CA SER A 126 5.25 -4.21 -4.71
C SER A 126 4.57 -5.53 -4.30
N THR A 127 4.45 -6.45 -5.22
CA THR A 127 4.02 -7.83 -4.98
C THR A 127 5.21 -8.78 -5.10
N GLU A 128 5.03 -10.04 -4.67
CA GLU A 128 6.03 -11.07 -4.93
C GLU A 128 6.21 -11.24 -6.44
N HIS A 129 7.45 -11.33 -6.91
CA HIS A 129 7.80 -11.48 -8.31
C HIS A 129 9.00 -12.43 -8.49
N ASP A 130 9.14 -12.97 -9.69
CA ASP A 130 10.25 -13.86 -10.07
C ASP A 130 10.45 -15.07 -9.13
N ASN A 131 9.40 -15.50 -8.44
CA ASN A 131 9.42 -16.63 -7.51
C ASN A 131 10.49 -16.49 -6.41
N GLN A 132 10.72 -15.29 -5.89
CA GLN A 132 11.71 -15.01 -4.84
C GLN A 132 11.50 -15.90 -3.62
N CYS A 133 10.26 -15.99 -3.12
CA CYS A 133 9.93 -16.80 -1.96
C CYS A 133 10.27 -18.28 -2.17
N GLN A 134 9.98 -18.82 -3.35
CA GLN A 134 10.36 -20.20 -3.70
C GLN A 134 11.88 -20.40 -3.70
N ARG A 135 12.63 -19.45 -4.25
CA ARG A 135 14.10 -19.53 -4.29
C ARG A 135 14.70 -19.51 -2.89
N TYR A 136 14.21 -18.64 -1.99
CA TYR A 136 14.69 -18.58 -0.60
C TYR A 136 14.34 -19.86 0.16
N TYR A 137 13.13 -20.36 0.00
CA TYR A 137 12.74 -21.62 0.62
C TYR A 137 13.64 -22.78 0.18
N ASN A 138 13.91 -22.90 -1.13
CA ASN A 138 14.78 -23.94 -1.67
C ASN A 138 16.22 -23.81 -1.18
N TYR A 139 16.77 -22.59 -1.18
CA TYR A 139 18.13 -22.32 -0.69
C TYR A 139 18.32 -22.84 0.76
N TYR A 140 17.46 -22.44 1.69
CA TYR A 140 17.59 -22.85 3.09
C TYR A 140 17.21 -24.32 3.32
N LYS A 141 16.38 -24.90 2.48
CA LYS A 141 16.09 -26.34 2.51
C LYS A 141 17.28 -27.17 2.03
N GLU A 142 18.01 -26.70 1.05
CA GLU A 142 19.21 -27.37 0.51
C GLU A 142 20.40 -27.26 1.46
N GLU A 143 20.54 -26.15 2.20
CA GLU A 143 21.57 -26.00 3.25
C GLU A 143 21.50 -27.08 4.31
N ASN A 144 20.32 -27.70 4.51
CA ASN A 144 20.03 -28.88 5.32
C ASN A 144 20.74 -28.90 6.69
N ASN A 145 20.86 -27.71 7.32
CA ASN A 145 21.42 -27.63 8.66
C ASN A 145 20.39 -28.14 9.68
N LYS A 146 20.52 -29.42 10.05
CA LYS A 146 19.57 -30.14 10.92
C LYS A 146 19.42 -29.51 12.31
N ASP A 147 20.36 -28.66 12.72
CA ASP A 147 20.39 -28.03 14.03
C ASP A 147 19.71 -26.66 14.06
N THR A 148 19.24 -26.16 12.91
CA THR A 148 18.60 -24.85 12.78
C THR A 148 17.15 -24.98 12.35
N ASN A 149 16.24 -24.29 13.06
CA ASN A 149 14.84 -24.17 12.69
C ASN A 149 14.64 -22.90 11.83
N TYR A 150 14.16 -23.08 10.64
CA TYR A 150 13.86 -21.98 9.72
C TYR A 150 12.40 -21.58 9.81
N ILE A 151 12.14 -20.27 9.93
CA ILE A 151 10.82 -19.66 10.00
C ILE A 151 10.72 -18.69 8.83
N PHE A 152 9.89 -19.01 7.83
CA PHE A 152 9.71 -18.18 6.66
C PHE A 152 8.55 -17.21 6.89
N VAL A 153 8.79 -15.92 6.68
CA VAL A 153 7.81 -14.85 6.90
C VAL A 153 7.68 -14.00 5.66
N PHE A 154 6.44 -13.74 5.25
CA PHE A 154 6.12 -12.79 4.20
C PHE A 154 5.34 -11.62 4.80
N LEU A 155 5.93 -10.43 4.76
CA LEU A 155 5.33 -9.20 5.25
C LEU A 155 4.87 -8.34 4.08
N SER A 156 3.58 -7.99 4.03
CA SER A 156 3.04 -7.15 2.96
C SER A 156 1.86 -6.30 3.43
N LEU A 157 1.31 -5.48 2.53
CA LEU A 157 0.03 -4.81 2.75
C LEU A 157 -1.16 -5.70 2.35
N GLU A 158 -0.91 -6.80 1.64
CA GLU A 158 -1.96 -7.70 1.17
C GLU A 158 -2.58 -8.48 2.33
N LYS A 159 -3.90 -8.68 2.28
CA LYS A 159 -4.63 -9.50 3.25
C LYS A 159 -4.37 -10.99 3.05
N GLU A 160 -4.35 -11.40 1.81
CA GLU A 160 -4.22 -12.80 1.38
C GLU A 160 -3.23 -12.84 0.21
N PRO A 161 -1.91 -12.76 0.46
CA PRO A 161 -0.92 -12.85 -0.59
C PRO A 161 -0.96 -14.24 -1.23
N ASN A 162 -0.76 -14.29 -2.54
CA ASN A 162 -0.78 -15.53 -3.32
C ASN A 162 0.47 -15.63 -4.19
N PHE A 163 1.35 -16.60 -3.86
CA PHE A 163 2.58 -16.87 -4.57
C PHE A 163 2.96 -18.37 -4.43
N ILE A 164 3.94 -18.80 -5.22
CA ILE A 164 4.44 -20.18 -5.13
C ILE A 164 5.09 -20.40 -3.75
N GLU A 165 4.78 -21.54 -3.09
CA GLU A 165 5.23 -21.89 -1.74
C GLU A 165 4.63 -21.01 -0.62
N VAL A 166 3.50 -20.30 -0.88
CA VAL A 166 2.82 -19.50 0.16
C VAL A 166 2.47 -20.31 1.40
N ASP A 167 2.18 -21.60 1.24
CA ASP A 167 1.90 -22.55 2.31
C ASP A 167 3.10 -22.80 3.24
N LYS A 168 4.33 -22.49 2.82
CA LYS A 168 5.56 -22.59 3.64
C LYS A 168 5.82 -21.33 4.46
N TYR A 169 5.21 -20.21 4.07
CA TYR A 169 5.39 -18.91 4.71
C TYR A 169 4.32 -18.65 5.78
N ILE A 170 4.68 -17.88 6.81
CA ILE A 170 3.72 -17.22 7.68
C ILE A 170 3.51 -15.83 7.10
N CYS A 171 2.32 -15.61 6.55
CA CYS A 171 1.96 -14.31 5.98
C CYS A 171 1.42 -13.40 7.08
N ILE A 172 2.06 -12.27 7.27
CA ILE A 172 1.63 -11.18 8.15
C ILE A 172 1.48 -9.89 7.35
N ASN A 173 0.54 -9.06 7.75
CA ASN A 173 0.41 -7.75 7.14
C ASN A 173 0.91 -6.63 8.04
N TYR A 174 1.13 -5.45 7.46
CA TYR A 174 1.67 -4.29 8.20
C TYR A 174 0.75 -3.82 9.33
N GLN A 175 -0.58 -4.00 9.25
CA GLN A 175 -1.47 -3.68 10.37
C GLN A 175 -1.16 -4.58 11.58
N GLU A 176 -0.97 -5.88 11.34
CA GLU A 176 -0.65 -6.84 12.40
C GLU A 176 0.72 -6.58 13.01
N LEU A 177 1.71 -6.26 12.17
CA LEU A 177 3.05 -5.87 12.64
C LEU A 177 3.00 -4.60 13.49
N ILE A 178 2.25 -3.58 13.06
CA ILE A 178 2.08 -2.34 13.80
C ILE A 178 1.40 -2.61 15.14
N ASP A 179 0.23 -3.24 15.13
CA ASP A 179 -0.57 -3.47 16.34
C ASP A 179 0.17 -4.38 17.36
N SER A 180 0.88 -5.41 16.88
CA SER A 180 1.46 -6.44 17.75
C SER A 180 2.92 -6.21 18.12
N VAL A 181 3.68 -5.44 17.32
CA VAL A 181 5.12 -5.27 17.51
C VAL A 181 5.50 -3.80 17.70
N ILE A 182 5.21 -2.94 16.70
CA ILE A 182 5.78 -1.59 16.67
C ILE A 182 5.12 -0.68 17.71
N GLU A 183 3.80 -0.67 17.82
CA GLU A 183 3.11 0.13 18.86
C GLU A 183 3.43 -0.33 20.30
N PRO A 184 3.47 -1.63 20.63
CA PRO A 184 3.99 -2.08 21.91
C PRO A 184 5.43 -1.64 22.19
N CYS A 185 6.31 -1.64 21.17
CA CYS A 185 7.66 -1.10 21.28
C CYS A 185 7.65 0.40 21.57
N ASN A 186 6.84 1.16 20.85
CA ASN A 186 6.68 2.59 21.01
C ASN A 186 6.16 2.95 22.42
N ASN A 187 5.19 2.21 22.92
CA ASN A 187 4.64 2.39 24.27
C ASN A 187 5.66 2.08 25.38
N LYS A 188 6.55 1.12 25.15
CA LYS A 188 7.60 0.74 26.10
C LYS A 188 8.82 1.65 26.04
N TYR A 189 9.03 2.29 24.89
CA TYR A 189 10.13 3.19 24.66
C TYR A 189 9.98 4.45 25.51
N ASN A 190 11.01 4.75 26.31
CA ASN A 190 11.01 5.95 27.13
C ASN A 190 11.57 7.13 26.31
N THR A 191 10.69 8.06 25.91
CA THR A 191 10.91 9.18 24.97
C THR A 191 12.01 10.19 25.37
N LYS A 192 12.73 9.98 26.47
CA LYS A 192 13.78 10.91 26.93
C LYS A 192 15.09 10.87 26.14
N ILE A 193 15.19 10.01 25.13
CA ILE A 193 16.37 9.92 24.27
C ILE A 193 16.07 10.67 22.97
N ASN A 194 16.85 11.68 22.66
CA ASN A 194 16.77 12.47 21.41
C ASN A 194 17.26 11.63 20.22
N ASN A 195 16.47 10.66 19.77
CA ASN A 195 16.79 9.89 18.59
C ASN A 195 16.22 10.56 17.33
N ILE A 196 17.00 10.52 16.27
CA ILE A 196 16.72 11.20 15.00
C ILE A 196 15.42 10.69 14.35
N ILE A 197 15.11 9.40 14.49
CA ILE A 197 13.85 8.80 14.01
C ILE A 197 13.17 8.12 15.18
N SER A 198 12.09 8.70 15.67
CA SER A 198 11.25 8.06 16.68
C SER A 198 10.35 6.99 16.03
N LEU A 199 9.91 6.03 16.83
CA LEU A 199 8.90 5.06 16.40
C LEU A 199 7.57 5.75 16.04
N ASP A 200 7.22 6.86 16.69
CA ASP A 200 6.06 7.69 16.33
C ASP A 200 6.19 8.27 14.91
N CYS A 201 7.38 8.73 14.54
CA CYS A 201 7.64 9.25 13.21
C CYS A 201 7.49 8.14 12.15
N TYR A 202 8.00 6.94 12.45
CA TYR A 202 7.82 5.79 11.57
C TYR A 202 6.35 5.38 11.47
N LEU A 203 5.64 5.30 12.59
CA LEU A 203 4.21 4.99 12.61
C LEU A 203 3.39 6.02 11.81
N SER A 204 3.67 7.32 11.99
CA SER A 204 2.95 8.38 11.27
C SER A 204 3.23 8.35 9.77
N SER A 205 4.38 7.82 9.31
CA SER A 205 4.70 7.72 7.89
C SER A 205 3.70 6.84 7.11
N PHE A 206 3.07 5.87 7.76
CA PHE A 206 2.07 5.00 7.11
C PHE A 206 0.81 5.74 6.64
N THR A 207 0.57 6.96 7.13
CA THR A 207 -0.51 7.83 6.59
C THR A 207 -0.30 8.13 5.10
N LYS A 208 0.95 8.07 4.62
CA LYS A 208 1.29 8.30 3.20
C LYS A 208 0.82 7.20 2.27
N LEU A 209 0.52 6.01 2.77
CA LEU A 209 -0.09 4.98 1.94
C LEU A 209 -1.39 5.42 1.28
N PHE A 210 -2.11 6.37 1.89
CA PHE A 210 -3.28 6.98 1.26
C PHE A 210 -2.97 7.75 -0.03
N ASP A 211 -1.72 8.16 -0.24
CA ASP A 211 -1.27 8.83 -1.45
C ASP A 211 -0.87 7.85 -2.56
N TYR A 212 -0.58 6.60 -2.21
CA TYR A 212 -0.06 5.60 -3.15
C TYR A 212 -1.07 4.49 -3.46
N ILE A 213 -2.02 4.23 -2.56
CA ILE A 213 -2.94 3.11 -2.67
C ILE A 213 -4.36 3.62 -2.83
N GLY A 214 -5.05 3.11 -3.85
CA GLY A 214 -6.48 3.41 -4.02
C GLY A 214 -7.31 2.84 -2.89
N LEU A 215 -8.13 3.69 -2.26
CA LEU A 215 -9.00 3.32 -1.13
C LEU A 215 -10.00 2.21 -1.47
N SER A 216 -10.28 2.01 -2.76
CA SER A 216 -11.14 0.94 -3.27
C SER A 216 -10.46 -0.42 -3.40
N ASN A 217 -9.16 -0.52 -3.16
CA ASN A 217 -8.44 -1.78 -3.25
C ASN A 217 -8.73 -2.67 -2.03
N GLU A 218 -9.67 -3.61 -2.19
CA GLU A 218 -10.10 -4.51 -1.11
C GLU A 218 -9.03 -5.56 -0.73
N LYS A 219 -8.07 -5.82 -1.61
CA LYS A 219 -6.99 -6.80 -1.36
C LYS A 219 -5.95 -6.27 -0.39
N ILE A 220 -5.81 -4.95 -0.30
CA ILE A 220 -4.80 -4.27 0.50
C ILE A 220 -5.42 -3.71 1.78
N THR A 221 -4.65 -3.72 2.86
CA THR A 221 -4.99 -3.02 4.10
C THR A 221 -4.01 -1.88 4.32
N ILE A 222 -4.49 -0.63 4.23
CA ILE A 222 -3.74 0.53 4.70
C ILE A 222 -3.77 0.51 6.22
N PRO A 223 -2.63 0.45 6.90
CA PRO A 223 -2.59 0.39 8.35
C PRO A 223 -3.12 1.67 8.99
N ILE A 224 -3.84 1.52 10.10
CA ILE A 224 -4.31 2.63 10.94
C ILE A 224 -3.63 2.48 12.30
N THR A 225 -2.80 3.43 12.66
CA THR A 225 -2.10 3.44 13.95
C THR A 225 -3.08 3.66 15.11
N LYS A 226 -2.67 3.34 16.33
CA LYS A 226 -3.48 3.57 17.54
C LYS A 226 -3.90 5.03 17.65
N TYR A 227 -2.98 5.96 17.42
CA TYR A 227 -3.29 7.39 17.44
C TYR A 227 -4.28 7.80 16.33
N GLY A 228 -4.10 7.26 15.12
CA GLY A 228 -5.06 7.46 14.02
C GLY A 228 -6.45 6.91 14.34
N LYS A 229 -6.55 5.77 15.06
CA LYS A 229 -7.81 5.21 15.55
C LYS A 229 -8.48 6.16 16.57
N GLU A 230 -7.72 6.66 17.54
CA GLU A 230 -8.21 7.62 18.56
C GLU A 230 -8.73 8.91 17.93
N LEU A 231 -7.98 9.51 17.01
CA LEU A 231 -8.39 10.73 16.30
C LEU A 231 -9.68 10.51 15.49
N THR A 232 -9.77 9.36 14.81
CA THR A 232 -10.97 9.00 14.05
C THR A 232 -12.19 8.86 14.97
N GLN A 233 -12.05 8.19 16.11
CA GLN A 233 -13.12 8.00 17.08
C GLN A 233 -13.57 9.33 17.72
N ASN A 234 -12.65 10.21 18.05
CA ASN A 234 -12.97 11.53 18.61
C ASN A 234 -13.78 12.37 17.62
N LEU A 235 -13.40 12.34 16.35
CA LEU A 235 -14.09 13.04 15.27
C LEU A 235 -15.48 12.42 15.02
N GLU A 236 -15.58 11.10 15.05
CA GLU A 236 -16.83 10.34 14.89
C GLU A 236 -17.82 10.65 16.00
N GLN A 237 -17.40 10.60 17.26
CA GLN A 237 -18.27 10.87 18.41
C GLN A 237 -18.92 12.25 18.36
N LYS A 238 -18.20 13.23 17.81
CA LYS A 238 -18.67 14.63 17.83
C LYS A 238 -19.40 15.03 16.57
N TYR A 239 -19.01 14.48 15.40
CA TYR A 239 -19.47 14.94 14.11
C TYR A 239 -19.90 13.81 13.17
N GLY A 240 -19.98 12.55 13.62
CA GLY A 240 -20.22 11.39 12.76
C GLY A 240 -21.46 11.52 11.89
N ASP A 241 -22.61 11.87 12.47
CA ASP A 241 -23.86 12.06 11.72
C ASP A 241 -23.73 13.14 10.65
N LEU A 242 -23.07 14.27 10.99
CA LEU A 242 -22.89 15.37 10.06
C LEU A 242 -21.91 14.99 8.92
N LEU A 243 -20.86 14.21 9.23
CA LEU A 243 -19.91 13.71 8.24
C LEU A 243 -20.57 12.69 7.30
N VAL A 244 -21.47 11.85 7.81
CA VAL A 244 -22.28 10.94 6.98
C VAL A 244 -23.22 11.74 6.05
N ASP A 245 -23.83 12.81 6.54
CA ASP A 245 -24.67 13.69 5.71
C ASP A 245 -23.85 14.41 4.63
N ILE A 246 -22.62 14.81 4.94
CA ILE A 246 -21.69 15.39 3.96
C ILE A 246 -21.40 14.39 2.84
N LEU A 247 -21.17 13.12 3.17
CA LEU A 247 -20.94 12.07 2.18
C LEU A 247 -22.16 11.86 1.26
N LYS A 248 -23.36 11.84 1.83
CA LYS A 248 -24.61 11.65 1.07
C LYS A 248 -24.89 12.78 0.09
N ASN A 249 -24.62 14.02 0.50
CA ASN A 249 -25.06 15.21 -0.21
C ASN A 249 -24.00 15.83 -1.14
N ASN A 250 -22.77 15.31 -1.14
CA ASN A 250 -21.66 15.76 -2.01
C ASN A 250 -21.55 17.30 -2.10
N ASN A 251 -21.60 17.96 -0.96
CA ASN A 251 -21.65 19.42 -0.84
C ASN A 251 -20.27 20.08 -1.09
N GLU A 252 -20.22 21.41 -1.04
CA GLU A 252 -18.99 22.17 -1.27
C GLU A 252 -17.90 21.82 -0.24
N PHE A 253 -18.27 21.59 1.03
CA PHE A 253 -17.33 21.15 2.05
C PHE A 253 -16.65 19.82 1.68
N TYR A 254 -17.41 18.84 1.14
CA TYR A 254 -16.88 17.58 0.66
C TYR A 254 -15.87 17.81 -0.47
N LYS A 255 -16.20 18.66 -1.45
CA LYS A 255 -15.32 18.94 -2.58
C LYS A 255 -13.99 19.54 -2.17
N GLU A 256 -14.02 20.52 -1.25
CA GLU A 256 -12.84 21.18 -0.72
C GLU A 256 -11.95 20.28 0.16
N ASN A 257 -12.55 19.33 0.87
CA ASN A 257 -11.87 18.51 1.86
C ASN A 257 -11.86 17.01 1.48
N LYS A 258 -12.03 16.70 0.21
CA LYS A 258 -12.28 15.35 -0.31
C LYS A 258 -11.26 14.34 0.19
N LYS A 259 -9.96 14.62 0.06
CA LYS A 259 -8.89 13.69 0.44
C LYS A 259 -9.00 13.31 1.92
N ILE A 260 -9.06 14.29 2.80
CA ILE A 260 -9.11 14.04 4.25
C ILE A 260 -10.40 13.35 4.68
N LEU A 261 -11.52 13.66 4.03
CA LEU A 261 -12.79 12.98 4.25
C LEU A 261 -12.78 11.53 3.79
N LEU A 262 -12.13 11.23 2.66
CA LEU A 262 -11.98 9.85 2.20
C LEU A 262 -11.12 9.02 3.16
N ILE A 263 -10.06 9.60 3.74
CA ILE A 263 -9.27 8.96 4.78
C ILE A 263 -10.14 8.68 6.02
N TYR A 264 -10.92 9.67 6.46
CA TYR A 264 -11.85 9.49 7.56
C TYR A 264 -12.83 8.34 7.29
N TYR A 265 -13.47 8.33 6.12
CA TYR A 265 -14.44 7.28 5.77
C TYR A 265 -13.78 5.90 5.65
N TYR A 266 -12.54 5.83 5.12
CA TYR A 266 -11.80 4.58 5.12
C TYR A 266 -11.56 4.06 6.53
N ASN A 267 -11.15 4.94 7.45
CA ASN A 267 -10.93 4.58 8.84
C ASN A 267 -12.22 4.10 9.50
N ILE A 268 -13.34 4.80 9.31
CA ILE A 268 -14.65 4.38 9.83
C ILE A 268 -15.07 3.03 9.24
N TYR A 269 -14.91 2.83 7.93
CA TYR A 269 -15.18 1.53 7.29
C TYR A 269 -14.39 0.39 7.94
N LYS A 270 -13.13 0.62 8.31
CA LYS A 270 -12.28 -0.37 8.97
C LYS A 270 -12.60 -0.56 10.46
N LEU A 271 -12.97 0.49 11.16
CA LEU A 271 -13.16 0.51 12.62
C LEU A 271 -14.61 0.27 13.04
N SER A 272 -15.59 0.64 12.21
CA SER A 272 -17.01 0.52 12.56
C SER A 272 -17.46 -0.94 12.68
N TYR A 273 -18.33 -1.20 13.63
CA TYR A 273 -19.07 -2.45 13.79
C TYR A 273 -20.47 -2.39 13.14
N ASP A 274 -20.94 -1.20 12.79
CA ASP A 274 -22.24 -0.99 12.16
C ASP A 274 -22.19 -1.31 10.66
N ASN A 275 -22.99 -2.31 10.26
CA ASN A 275 -23.03 -2.79 8.88
C ASN A 275 -23.70 -1.82 7.91
N GLU A 276 -24.65 -1.00 8.38
CA GLU A 276 -25.35 -0.02 7.52
C GLU A 276 -24.39 1.10 7.12
N THR A 277 -23.70 1.69 8.08
CA THR A 277 -22.67 2.69 7.84
C THR A 277 -21.54 2.14 6.98
N LYS A 278 -21.06 0.91 7.25
CA LYS A 278 -20.06 0.25 6.40
C LYS A 278 -20.51 0.12 4.95
N ASN A 279 -21.73 -0.35 4.72
CA ASN A 279 -22.25 -0.53 3.37
C ASN A 279 -22.41 0.80 2.62
N LEU A 280 -22.84 1.85 3.30
CA LEU A 280 -22.93 3.19 2.74
C LEU A 280 -21.54 3.70 2.34
N ILE A 281 -20.59 3.66 3.27
CA ILE A 281 -19.23 4.13 3.04
C ILE A 281 -18.55 3.31 1.94
N LYS A 282 -18.66 1.97 1.99
CA LYS A 282 -18.13 1.07 0.96
C LYS A 282 -18.66 1.45 -0.42
N LYS A 283 -19.97 1.67 -0.54
CA LYS A 283 -20.61 2.05 -1.79
C LYS A 283 -20.07 3.38 -2.33
N GLU A 284 -19.83 4.37 -1.46
CA GLU A 284 -19.31 5.67 -1.88
C GLU A 284 -17.81 5.65 -2.17
N ILE A 285 -17.00 4.98 -1.34
CA ILE A 285 -15.55 4.80 -1.59
C ILE A 285 -15.32 4.02 -2.89
N LEU A 286 -16.07 2.95 -3.15
CA LEU A 286 -15.93 2.15 -4.37
C LEU A 286 -16.37 2.90 -5.64
N LYS A 287 -17.24 3.91 -5.52
CA LYS A 287 -17.61 4.77 -6.65
C LYS A 287 -16.50 5.72 -7.06
N ILE A 288 -15.64 6.13 -6.12
CA ILE A 288 -14.62 7.13 -6.33
C ILE A 288 -13.32 6.39 -6.65
N LYS A 289 -13.06 6.19 -7.93
CA LYS A 289 -11.86 5.48 -8.39
C LYS A 289 -10.77 6.44 -8.85
N CYS A 290 -11.13 7.52 -9.52
CA CYS A 290 -10.23 8.58 -9.94
C CYS A 290 -11.01 9.85 -10.30
N THR A 291 -10.33 11.00 -10.33
CA THR A 291 -10.88 12.23 -10.92
C THR A 291 -10.08 12.63 -12.14
N PHE A 292 -10.79 13.25 -13.07
CA PHE A 292 -10.22 13.96 -14.20
C PHE A 292 -10.86 15.35 -14.25
N ASN A 293 -10.05 16.41 -14.15
CA ASN A 293 -10.53 17.79 -13.99
C ASN A 293 -11.58 17.92 -12.83
N GLY A 294 -11.33 17.26 -11.71
CA GLY A 294 -12.23 17.29 -10.54
C GLY A 294 -13.54 16.49 -10.68
N ILE A 295 -13.78 15.81 -11.81
CA ILE A 295 -14.97 14.98 -12.05
C ILE A 295 -14.60 13.52 -11.76
N ASN A 296 -15.46 12.82 -11.02
CA ASN A 296 -15.27 11.41 -10.69
C ASN A 296 -15.55 10.47 -11.87
N TYR A 297 -14.64 9.52 -12.08
CA TYR A 297 -14.75 8.50 -13.11
C TYR A 297 -14.37 7.12 -12.55
N SER A 298 -14.83 6.05 -13.18
CA SER A 298 -14.19 4.73 -13.05
C SER A 298 -12.80 4.77 -13.67
N PHE A 299 -11.90 3.88 -13.29
CA PHE A 299 -10.55 3.83 -13.86
C PHE A 299 -10.56 3.75 -15.39
N LYS A 300 -11.46 2.92 -15.93
CA LYS A 300 -11.69 2.81 -17.37
C LYS A 300 -12.10 4.14 -18.02
N GLN A 301 -13.07 4.83 -17.44
CA GLN A 301 -13.53 6.12 -17.98
C GLN A 301 -12.45 7.20 -17.82
N CYS A 302 -11.68 7.17 -16.74
CA CYS A 302 -10.58 8.10 -16.51
C CYS A 302 -9.48 7.93 -17.56
N SER A 303 -9.07 6.71 -17.87
CA SER A 303 -8.09 6.45 -18.94
C SER A 303 -8.56 6.94 -20.32
N LEU A 304 -9.85 6.78 -20.64
CA LEU A 304 -10.43 7.35 -21.85
C LEU A 304 -10.37 8.88 -21.85
N LYS A 305 -10.69 9.52 -20.73
CA LYS A 305 -10.64 10.99 -20.61
C LYS A 305 -9.21 11.54 -20.71
N ILE A 306 -8.23 10.83 -20.19
CA ILE A 306 -6.82 11.17 -20.38
C ILE A 306 -6.46 11.16 -21.86
N ILE A 307 -6.82 10.11 -22.58
CA ILE A 307 -6.54 9.99 -24.01
C ILE A 307 -7.24 11.10 -24.79
N GLU A 308 -8.55 11.31 -24.59
CA GLU A 308 -9.30 12.42 -25.19
C GLU A 308 -8.62 13.78 -24.94
N TYR A 309 -8.15 14.01 -23.72
CA TYR A 309 -7.47 15.25 -23.35
C TYR A 309 -6.16 15.45 -24.12
N LEU A 310 -5.31 14.42 -24.21
CA LEU A 310 -4.03 14.49 -24.91
C LEU A 310 -4.21 14.83 -26.39
N PHE A 311 -5.26 14.33 -27.01
CA PHE A 311 -5.56 14.62 -28.40
C PHE A 311 -6.21 16.01 -28.58
N ASN A 312 -7.22 16.34 -27.78
CA ASN A 312 -7.93 17.61 -27.87
C ASN A 312 -7.01 18.82 -27.62
N ASN A 313 -6.02 18.66 -26.74
CA ASN A 313 -5.03 19.69 -26.43
C ASN A 313 -3.80 19.63 -27.35
N LYS A 314 -3.85 18.84 -28.42
CA LYS A 314 -2.76 18.70 -29.41
C LYS A 314 -1.41 18.31 -28.76
N VAL A 315 -1.44 17.54 -27.69
CA VAL A 315 -0.24 16.93 -27.10
C VAL A 315 0.28 15.83 -28.02
N ILE A 316 -0.63 15.02 -28.54
CA ILE A 316 -0.36 14.02 -29.59
C ILE A 316 -0.60 14.69 -30.95
N LYS A 317 0.48 14.92 -31.69
CA LYS A 317 0.46 15.67 -32.96
C LYS A 317 0.73 14.80 -34.18
N ASP A 318 1.56 13.78 -33.99
CA ASP A 318 2.05 12.95 -35.10
C ASP A 318 2.19 11.47 -34.67
N ASN A 319 2.66 10.64 -35.60
CA ASN A 319 2.87 9.23 -35.35
C ASN A 319 3.96 8.93 -34.32
N ASN A 320 4.92 9.83 -34.12
CA ASN A 320 5.98 9.63 -33.10
C ASN A 320 5.39 9.82 -31.71
N ASP A 321 4.54 10.82 -31.51
CA ASP A 321 3.82 11.04 -30.25
C ASP A 321 2.86 9.87 -29.99
N LEU A 322 2.21 9.33 -31.01
CA LEU A 322 1.36 8.16 -30.87
C LEU A 322 2.14 6.90 -30.45
N ILE A 323 3.36 6.74 -30.98
CA ILE A 323 4.27 5.65 -30.55
C ILE A 323 4.66 5.82 -29.08
N LYS A 324 4.97 7.04 -28.64
CA LYS A 324 5.27 7.33 -27.23
C LYS A 324 4.06 7.03 -26.34
N LEU A 325 2.87 7.46 -26.74
CA LEU A 325 1.64 7.16 -26.00
C LEU A 325 1.41 5.64 -25.88
N ASN A 326 1.63 4.88 -26.94
CA ASN A 326 1.51 3.43 -26.91
C ASN A 326 2.51 2.76 -25.97
N LYS A 327 3.70 3.33 -25.80
CA LYS A 327 4.68 2.85 -24.81
C LYS A 327 4.28 3.14 -23.35
N CYS A 328 3.42 4.13 -23.13
CA CYS A 328 2.87 4.43 -21.80
C CYS A 328 1.81 3.41 -21.36
N LEU A 329 1.32 2.59 -22.26
CA LEU A 329 0.29 1.59 -22.03
C LEU A 329 0.94 0.24 -21.70
N LEU A 330 0.35 -0.51 -20.79
CA LEU A 330 0.81 -1.87 -20.47
C LEU A 330 0.49 -2.83 -21.62
N ASP A 331 1.45 -3.68 -21.97
CA ASP A 331 1.43 -4.57 -23.15
C ASP A 331 0.22 -5.53 -23.24
N LYS A 332 -0.54 -5.68 -22.17
CA LYS A 332 -1.58 -6.72 -22.10
C LYS A 332 -3.01 -6.23 -22.35
N ASN A 333 -3.31 -4.93 -22.14
CA ASN A 333 -4.71 -4.51 -22.02
C ASN A 333 -5.08 -3.26 -22.83
N TYR A 334 -4.14 -2.59 -23.48
CA TYR A 334 -4.40 -1.33 -24.15
C TYR A 334 -3.86 -1.33 -25.56
N LEU A 335 -4.72 -1.06 -26.51
CA LEU A 335 -4.32 -0.84 -27.89
C LEU A 335 -4.94 0.45 -28.38
N ILE A 336 -4.10 1.40 -28.72
CA ILE A 336 -4.48 2.50 -29.60
C ILE A 336 -4.22 1.99 -31.00
N ALA A 337 -5.30 1.68 -31.73
CA ALA A 337 -5.22 1.36 -33.13
C ALA A 337 -5.20 2.64 -33.94
N THR A 338 -4.24 2.76 -34.82
CA THR A 338 -4.37 3.68 -35.98
C THR A 338 -5.50 3.23 -36.89
N THR A 339 -5.98 4.09 -37.74
CA THR A 339 -7.11 3.93 -38.68
C THR A 339 -7.18 2.60 -39.46
N ASN A 340 -6.21 1.74 -39.31
CA ASN A 340 -6.12 0.45 -39.95
C ASN A 340 -6.32 -0.67 -38.94
N ILE A 341 -7.53 -1.23 -38.88
CA ILE A 341 -7.92 -2.36 -38.02
C ILE A 341 -6.98 -3.57 -38.20
N GLU A 342 -6.33 -3.67 -39.36
CA GLU A 342 -5.37 -4.74 -39.63
C GLU A 342 -4.09 -4.73 -38.75
N ASN A 343 -3.75 -3.57 -38.19
CA ASN A 343 -2.58 -3.38 -37.33
C ASN A 343 -2.87 -3.62 -35.85
N VAL A 344 -4.07 -4.00 -35.47
CA VAL A 344 -4.43 -4.27 -34.07
C VAL A 344 -3.99 -5.68 -33.67
N LYS A 345 -3.17 -5.78 -32.64
CA LYS A 345 -2.62 -7.06 -32.14
C LYS A 345 -3.70 -8.09 -31.73
N HIS A 346 -4.93 -7.68 -31.45
CA HIS A 346 -6.03 -8.56 -31.02
C HIS A 346 -7.29 -8.35 -31.89
N LYS A 347 -7.27 -8.87 -33.11
CA LYS A 347 -8.44 -8.84 -34.01
C LYS A 347 -9.73 -9.41 -33.38
N GLU A 348 -9.59 -10.36 -32.48
CA GLU A 348 -10.70 -11.03 -31.77
C GLU A 348 -11.53 -10.07 -30.88
N CYS A 349 -10.95 -8.96 -30.46
CA CYS A 349 -11.61 -7.96 -29.62
C CYS A 349 -12.65 -7.11 -30.36
N TYR A 350 -12.63 -7.09 -31.68
CA TYR A 350 -13.50 -6.25 -32.49
C TYR A 350 -14.79 -6.96 -32.97
N THR A 351 -14.85 -8.27 -32.85
CA THR A 351 -15.95 -9.08 -33.35
C THR A 351 -17.05 -9.38 -32.34
N ASN A 352 -16.80 -9.13 -31.04
CA ASN A 352 -17.79 -9.36 -30.00
C ASN A 352 -18.45 -8.05 -29.56
N ASN A 353 -19.74 -7.93 -29.82
CA ASN A 353 -20.59 -6.76 -29.55
C ASN A 353 -20.66 -6.30 -28.07
N ASP A 354 -20.11 -7.04 -27.12
CA ASP A 354 -20.21 -6.74 -25.68
C ASP A 354 -18.98 -6.06 -25.08
N LYS A 355 -17.91 -5.85 -25.85
CA LYS A 355 -16.70 -5.23 -25.32
C LYS A 355 -16.63 -3.76 -25.74
N THR A 356 -16.75 -2.87 -24.79
CA THR A 356 -16.76 -1.42 -24.97
C THR A 356 -15.43 -0.93 -25.53
N ILE A 357 -15.45 -0.63 -26.82
CA ILE A 357 -14.37 0.07 -27.51
C ILE A 357 -14.65 1.56 -27.39
N GLY A 358 -13.71 2.33 -26.85
CA GLY A 358 -13.75 3.79 -26.96
C GLY A 358 -13.35 4.19 -28.39
N LYS A 359 -14.15 5.03 -29.02
CA LYS A 359 -13.85 5.60 -30.34
C LYS A 359 -13.57 7.08 -30.16
N ILE A 360 -12.41 7.53 -30.60
CA ILE A 360 -12.00 8.93 -30.56
C ILE A 360 -11.84 9.39 -32.01
N LEU A 361 -12.52 10.48 -32.39
CA LEU A 361 -12.42 11.11 -33.73
C LEU A 361 -11.33 12.19 -33.68
N LEU A 362 -10.31 12.01 -34.48
CA LEU A 362 -9.20 12.95 -34.62
C LEU A 362 -9.01 13.35 -36.06
N ASN A 363 -9.21 14.63 -36.37
CA ASN A 363 -8.86 15.21 -37.66
C ASN A 363 -9.31 14.34 -38.87
N ASN A 364 -10.53 13.83 -38.82
CA ASN A 364 -11.12 12.88 -39.77
C ASN A 364 -10.57 11.44 -39.72
N ASN A 365 -9.67 11.12 -38.76
CA ASN A 365 -9.17 9.76 -38.53
C ASN A 365 -9.81 9.18 -37.28
N GLU A 366 -10.30 7.96 -37.36
CA GLU A 366 -10.87 7.23 -36.23
C GLU A 366 -9.74 6.50 -35.50
N LEU A 367 -9.61 6.76 -34.17
CA LEU A 367 -8.78 5.99 -33.30
C LEU A 367 -9.64 5.09 -32.43
N TYR A 368 -9.21 3.86 -32.29
CA TYR A 368 -9.87 2.87 -31.47
C TYR A 368 -9.03 2.61 -30.25
N TYR A 369 -9.67 2.68 -29.10
CA TYR A 369 -9.09 2.39 -27.82
C TYR A 369 -9.80 1.21 -27.18
N TYR A 370 -9.03 0.16 -26.87
CA TYR A 370 -9.54 -1.02 -26.21
C TYR A 370 -9.06 -1.06 -24.77
N ASN A 371 -9.98 -1.38 -23.87
CA ASN A 371 -9.73 -1.43 -22.45
C ASN A 371 -10.59 -2.53 -21.82
N ASP A 372 -9.94 -3.59 -21.36
CA ASP A 372 -10.61 -4.78 -20.80
C ASP A 372 -10.49 -4.85 -19.27
N ASN A 373 -10.68 -3.83 -18.52
CA ASN A 373 -10.61 -3.71 -17.05
C ASN A 373 -9.37 -2.98 -16.54
N VAL A 374 -9.35 -1.67 -16.68
CA VAL A 374 -8.33 -0.84 -16.04
C VAL A 374 -8.52 -0.91 -14.53
N ASN A 375 -7.56 -1.45 -13.82
CA ASN A 375 -7.47 -1.41 -12.38
C ASN A 375 -6.69 -0.17 -11.89
N TYR A 376 -6.54 -0.05 -10.59
CA TYR A 376 -5.82 1.07 -9.96
C TYR A 376 -4.35 1.13 -10.42
N ASP A 377 -3.64 0.02 -10.38
CA ASP A 377 -2.21 -0.04 -10.67
C ASP A 377 -1.93 0.28 -12.14
N GLU A 378 -2.78 -0.23 -13.03
CA GLU A 378 -2.70 0.04 -14.47
C GLU A 378 -2.95 1.51 -14.79
N LEU A 379 -3.97 2.14 -14.20
CA LEU A 379 -4.21 3.56 -14.39
C LEU A 379 -3.07 4.40 -13.82
N LYS A 380 -2.58 4.07 -12.65
CA LYS A 380 -1.45 4.75 -12.02
C LYS A 380 -0.18 4.65 -12.87
N TYR A 381 0.14 3.46 -13.36
CA TYR A 381 1.25 3.24 -14.28
C TYR A 381 1.11 4.09 -15.55
N PHE A 382 -0.10 4.10 -16.13
CA PHE A 382 -0.41 4.88 -17.33
C PHE A 382 -0.19 6.39 -17.10
N VAL A 383 -0.73 6.94 -16.00
CA VAL A 383 -0.58 8.37 -15.64
C VAL A 383 0.90 8.73 -15.41
N LEU A 384 1.64 7.90 -14.66
CA LEU A 384 3.07 8.12 -14.40
C LEU A 384 3.89 8.15 -15.69
N ASN A 385 3.65 7.20 -16.60
CA ASN A 385 4.39 7.15 -17.86
C ASN A 385 4.02 8.31 -18.80
N ILE A 386 2.74 8.72 -18.84
CA ILE A 386 2.35 9.91 -19.62
C ILE A 386 3.03 11.15 -19.05
N ASN A 387 3.04 11.33 -17.75
CA ASN A 387 3.72 12.47 -17.14
C ASN A 387 5.22 12.47 -17.46
N LYS A 388 5.86 11.31 -17.44
CA LYS A 388 7.27 11.14 -17.80
C LYS A 388 7.55 11.48 -19.28
N GLU A 389 6.73 10.99 -20.20
CA GLU A 389 6.93 11.17 -21.65
C GLU A 389 6.46 12.52 -22.17
N PHE A 390 5.48 13.15 -21.50
CA PHE A 390 4.84 14.40 -21.93
C PHE A 390 4.94 15.53 -20.90
N ASN A 391 6.03 15.61 -20.15
CA ASN A 391 6.39 16.71 -19.25
C ASN A 391 5.34 17.06 -18.20
N ASN A 392 4.91 16.08 -17.42
CA ASN A 392 3.95 16.23 -16.32
C ASN A 392 2.60 16.84 -16.74
N ILE A 393 2.16 16.56 -17.95
CA ILE A 393 0.94 17.15 -18.56
C ILE A 393 -0.35 16.84 -17.79
N LEU A 394 -0.36 15.79 -16.97
CA LEU A 394 -1.52 15.36 -16.19
C LEU A 394 -1.48 15.81 -14.72
N ASP A 395 -0.43 16.52 -14.31
CA ASP A 395 -0.30 16.99 -12.93
C ASP A 395 -1.41 18.00 -12.60
N GLY A 396 -2.11 17.77 -11.48
CA GLY A 396 -3.27 18.54 -11.06
C GLY A 396 -4.55 18.30 -11.89
N ILE A 397 -4.49 17.48 -12.93
CA ILE A 397 -5.64 17.13 -13.79
C ILE A 397 -6.22 15.78 -13.41
N VAL A 398 -5.35 14.81 -13.09
CA VAL A 398 -5.73 13.44 -12.72
C VAL A 398 -5.32 13.17 -11.29
N GLU A 399 -6.30 12.73 -10.49
CA GLU A 399 -6.06 12.24 -9.13
C GLU A 399 -6.61 10.81 -9.03
N ILE A 400 -5.83 9.89 -8.49
CA ILE A 400 -6.19 8.48 -8.32
C ILE A 400 -6.29 8.20 -6.84
N TYR A 401 -7.39 7.60 -6.39
CA TYR A 401 -7.71 7.37 -4.97
C TYR A 401 -7.80 5.89 -4.63
#